data_d6756709eb101405ee0d0cb5250377ce
#
_entry.id   d6756709eb101405ee0d0cb5250377ce
#
_cell.length_a   1.000
_cell.length_b   1.000
_cell.length_c   1.000
_cell.angle_alpha   90.00
_cell.angle_beta   90.00
_cell.angle_gamma   90.00
#
_symmetry.space_group_name_H-M   'P 1'
#
loop_
_entity.id
_entity.type
_entity.pdbx_description
1 polymer ?
#
loop_
_entity_poly.entity_id
_entity_poly.type
_entity_poly.pdbx_seq_one_letter_code
_entity_poly.pdbx_strand_id
1 'polypeptide(L)'
;MPRSCRDCLPMMPTELSAVLPARHIQEECGVFGVYAPETTDVAPLAYYALYALQHRGQESAGIAVNDDGVFTAYRDVGLVNEVFPAERLRSLGTGTIAVGHVRYGTTGSDNKRNVQPILVNHYKGRMALAHNGNLTNSHALRQELESQGSIFQTTTDSELIAYAIAQERLRCRSVEEAVCQALR
;
A
#
# COMPACT_ATOMS: atom_id res chain seq x y z
N MET A 1 42.36 14.55 -59.55
CA MET A 1 40.96 14.91 -59.19
C MET A 1 40.45 13.88 -58.21
N PRO A 2 40.24 14.21 -56.96
CA PRO A 2 39.76 13.25 -55.97
C PRO A 2 38.22 13.09 -56.03
N ARG A 3 37.77 11.85 -56.03
CA ARG A 3 36.31 11.48 -55.99
C ARG A 3 35.72 11.83 -54.65
N SER A 4 34.59 12.51 -54.70
CA SER A 4 33.85 12.95 -53.52
C SER A 4 33.25 11.76 -52.74
N CYS A 5 33.56 11.70 -51.47
CA CYS A 5 33.06 10.73 -50.50
C CYS A 5 31.62 11.09 -50.11
N ARG A 6 30.59 10.72 -50.92
CA ARG A 6 29.17 10.91 -50.60
C ARG A 6 28.34 9.64 -50.56
N ASP A 7 28.96 8.46 -50.76
CA ASP A 7 28.19 7.22 -50.91
C ASP A 7 28.44 6.17 -49.83
N CYS A 8 28.77 6.59 -48.60
CA CYS A 8 28.99 5.67 -47.47
C CYS A 8 28.20 6.09 -46.22
N LEU A 9 26.91 6.31 -46.39
CA LEU A 9 26.00 6.28 -45.26
C LEU A 9 25.03 5.12 -45.48
N PRO A 10 25.06 4.08 -44.61
CA PRO A 10 24.01 3.05 -44.65
C PRO A 10 22.69 3.72 -44.33
N MET A 11 21.69 3.54 -45.20
CA MET A 11 20.31 3.91 -44.94
C MET A 11 19.89 3.24 -43.65
N MET A 12 19.62 4.05 -42.63
CA MET A 12 18.93 3.61 -41.44
C MET A 12 17.57 3.07 -41.87
N PRO A 13 17.16 1.88 -41.39
CA PRO A 13 15.80 1.40 -41.65
C PRO A 13 14.81 2.36 -41.02
N THR A 14 13.91 2.90 -41.83
CA THR A 14 12.80 3.76 -41.43
C THR A 14 11.67 3.01 -40.72
N GLU A 15 11.97 1.86 -40.14
CA GLU A 15 11.00 1.06 -39.36
C GLU A 15 11.38 0.98 -37.89
N LEU A 16 11.54 2.13 -37.22
CA LEU A 16 11.55 2.20 -35.75
C LEU A 16 10.30 2.89 -35.25
N SER A 17 9.15 2.62 -35.88
CA SER A 17 7.83 2.81 -35.29
C SER A 17 7.27 1.47 -34.80
N ALA A 18 8.08 0.65 -34.14
CA ALA A 18 7.55 -0.29 -33.19
C ALA A 18 6.92 0.57 -32.10
N VAL A 19 5.63 0.82 -32.29
CA VAL A 19 4.72 1.39 -31.28
C VAL A 19 4.91 0.53 -30.04
N LEU A 20 5.77 0.98 -29.15
CA LEU A 20 5.73 0.51 -27.77
C LEU A 20 4.27 0.66 -27.37
N PRO A 21 3.59 -0.41 -26.95
CA PRO A 21 2.22 -0.28 -26.48
C PRO A 21 2.24 0.85 -25.47
N ALA A 22 1.41 1.88 -25.71
CA ALA A 22 1.28 2.98 -24.79
C ALA A 22 1.05 2.31 -23.43
N ARG A 23 2.07 2.36 -22.57
CA ARG A 23 1.90 1.96 -21.17
C ARG A 23 0.89 2.96 -20.63
N HIS A 24 -0.39 2.59 -20.66
CA HIS A 24 -1.38 3.27 -19.89
C HIS A 24 -0.85 3.22 -18.45
N ILE A 25 -0.49 4.38 -17.93
CA ILE A 25 -0.24 4.54 -16.51
C ILE A 25 -1.57 4.19 -15.87
N GLN A 26 -1.67 2.97 -15.35
CA GLN A 26 -2.84 2.55 -14.58
C GLN A 26 -2.73 3.27 -13.25
N GLU A 27 -3.78 4.00 -12.91
CA GLU A 27 -3.90 4.58 -11.59
C GLU A 27 -4.01 3.41 -10.60
N GLU A 28 -3.05 3.34 -9.69
CA GLU A 28 -2.99 2.32 -8.64
C GLU A 28 -3.14 3.01 -7.30
N CYS A 29 -3.50 2.26 -6.26
CA CYS A 29 -3.72 2.70 -4.89
C CYS A 29 -2.83 3.86 -4.43
N GLY A 30 -3.27 4.61 -3.42
CA GLY A 30 -2.47 5.63 -2.73
C GLY A 30 -2.24 5.23 -1.27
N VAL A 31 -1.02 5.43 -0.78
CA VAL A 31 -0.65 5.22 0.60
C VAL A 31 -0.07 6.50 1.18
N PHE A 32 -0.38 6.79 2.43
CA PHE A 32 0.15 7.92 3.19
C PHE A 32 0.51 7.49 4.60
N GLY A 33 1.63 8.01 5.10
CA GLY A 33 2.04 7.83 6.49
C GLY A 33 2.58 9.13 7.06
N VAL A 34 2.27 9.41 8.31
CA VAL A 34 2.80 10.55 9.07
C VAL A 34 3.23 10.10 10.44
N TYR A 35 4.36 10.63 10.89
CA TYR A 35 4.86 10.54 12.25
C TYR A 35 5.05 11.95 12.81
N ALA A 36 4.51 12.18 13.98
CA ALA A 36 4.69 13.40 14.78
C ALA A 36 5.40 13.04 16.09
N PRO A 37 6.41 13.82 16.53
CA PRO A 37 7.15 13.53 17.76
C PRO A 37 6.29 13.69 19.03
N GLU A 38 5.20 14.44 18.93
CA GLU A 38 4.25 14.67 20.00
C GLU A 38 2.84 14.29 19.53
N THR A 39 1.97 13.86 20.46
CA THR A 39 0.58 13.56 20.20
C THR A 39 -0.13 14.78 19.63
N THR A 40 -0.69 14.66 18.43
CA THR A 40 -1.35 15.72 17.69
C THR A 40 -2.48 15.18 16.81
N ASP A 41 -3.12 16.05 16.07
CA ASP A 41 -4.21 15.74 15.15
C ASP A 41 -3.67 15.13 13.83
N VAL A 42 -3.12 13.92 13.89
CA VAL A 42 -2.57 13.21 12.71
C VAL A 42 -3.66 12.66 11.77
N ALA A 43 -4.88 12.44 12.27
CA ALA A 43 -5.98 11.93 11.46
C ALA A 43 -6.43 12.90 10.36
N PRO A 44 -6.62 14.22 10.60
CA PRO A 44 -6.86 15.19 9.54
C PRO A 44 -5.74 15.28 8.52
N LEU A 45 -4.47 15.16 8.94
CA LEU A 45 -3.35 15.14 7.99
C LEU A 45 -3.45 13.94 7.03
N ALA A 46 -3.74 12.76 7.57
CA ALA A 46 -3.98 11.57 6.76
C ALA A 46 -5.19 11.74 5.84
N TYR A 47 -6.30 12.30 6.34
CA TYR A 47 -7.49 12.57 5.56
C TYR A 47 -7.20 13.47 4.35
N TYR A 48 -6.56 14.62 4.55
CA TYR A 48 -6.27 15.55 3.45
C TYR A 48 -5.28 14.95 2.44
N ALA A 49 -4.30 14.19 2.92
CA ALA A 49 -3.37 13.49 2.05
C ALA A 49 -4.09 12.42 1.19
N LEU A 50 -4.97 11.61 1.79
CA LEU A 50 -5.77 10.63 1.05
C LEU A 50 -6.75 11.31 0.09
N TYR A 51 -7.34 12.44 0.47
CA TYR A 51 -8.20 13.21 -0.41
C TYR A 51 -7.44 13.71 -1.64
N ALA A 52 -6.21 14.18 -1.47
CA ALA A 52 -5.32 14.56 -2.58
C ALA A 52 -4.93 13.34 -3.45
N LEU A 53 -4.84 12.15 -2.87
CA LEU A 53 -4.55 10.89 -3.55
C LEU A 53 -5.81 10.19 -4.10
N GLN A 54 -7.01 10.76 -3.94
CA GLN A 54 -8.29 10.13 -4.32
C GLN A 54 -8.35 9.73 -5.80
N HIS A 55 -7.68 10.48 -6.68
CA HIS A 55 -7.59 10.15 -8.10
C HIS A 55 -6.88 8.81 -8.36
N ARG A 56 -6.08 8.31 -7.41
CA ARG A 56 -5.39 7.01 -7.50
C ARG A 56 -6.21 5.85 -6.97
N GLY A 57 -7.24 6.11 -6.13
CA GLY A 57 -8.05 5.03 -5.55
C GLY A 57 -9.43 5.53 -5.16
N GLN A 58 -10.47 4.99 -5.79
CA GLN A 58 -11.86 5.45 -5.63
C GLN A 58 -12.78 4.36 -5.08
N GLU A 59 -12.26 3.17 -4.79
CA GLU A 59 -13.06 2.03 -4.32
C GLU A 59 -13.26 2.06 -2.80
N SER A 60 -12.19 2.33 -2.07
CA SER A 60 -12.23 2.30 -0.61
C SER A 60 -11.16 3.19 -0.01
N ALA A 61 -11.38 3.60 1.24
CA ALA A 61 -10.45 4.40 2.03
C ALA A 61 -10.35 3.89 3.45
N GLY A 62 -9.19 4.07 4.07
CA GLY A 62 -8.98 3.71 5.47
C GLY A 62 -7.88 4.54 6.11
N ILE A 63 -8.03 4.81 7.39
CA ILE A 63 -7.05 5.49 8.24
C ILE A 63 -6.93 4.71 9.55
N ALA A 64 -5.69 4.50 9.98
CA ALA A 64 -5.35 4.00 11.30
C ALA A 64 -4.46 5.03 12.01
N VAL A 65 -4.80 5.34 13.25
CA VAL A 65 -4.06 6.25 14.14
C VAL A 65 -3.49 5.45 15.30
N ASN A 66 -2.29 5.76 15.69
CA ASN A 66 -1.64 5.20 16.87
C ASN A 66 -1.28 6.31 17.84
N ASP A 67 -1.69 6.14 19.09
CA ASP A 67 -1.29 6.94 20.23
C ASP A 67 -0.71 6.01 21.30
N ASP A 68 0.61 6.03 21.48
CA ASP A 68 1.34 5.22 22.47
C ASP A 68 0.92 3.72 22.48
N GLY A 69 0.81 3.12 21.29
CA GLY A 69 0.43 1.70 21.13
C GLY A 69 -1.08 1.44 21.10
N VAL A 70 -1.92 2.44 21.37
CA VAL A 70 -3.37 2.35 21.21
C VAL A 70 -3.74 2.68 19.77
N PHE A 71 -4.34 1.71 19.08
CA PHE A 71 -4.75 1.88 17.68
C PHE A 71 -6.25 2.17 17.59
N THR A 72 -6.59 3.29 16.96
CA THR A 72 -7.94 3.59 16.50
C THR A 72 -7.92 3.58 14.96
N ALA A 73 -8.85 2.87 14.33
CA ALA A 73 -8.89 2.80 12.88
C ALA A 73 -10.33 2.74 12.37
N TYR A 74 -10.54 3.34 11.22
CA TYR A 74 -11.75 3.16 10.44
C TYR A 74 -11.40 2.98 8.97
N ARG A 75 -12.14 2.11 8.31
CA ARG A 75 -11.97 1.78 6.89
C ARG A 75 -13.27 1.26 6.32
N ASP A 76 -13.61 1.73 5.13
CA ASP A 76 -14.82 1.26 4.43
C ASP A 76 -14.68 1.45 2.91
N VAL A 77 -15.62 0.90 2.16
CA VAL A 77 -15.77 1.15 0.73
C VAL A 77 -16.35 2.55 0.52
N GLY A 78 -15.94 3.21 -0.55
CA GLY A 78 -16.38 4.57 -0.91
C GLY A 78 -15.22 5.57 -1.01
N LEU A 79 -15.56 6.79 -1.38
CA LEU A 79 -14.62 7.90 -1.48
C LEU A 79 -14.20 8.39 -0.10
N VAL A 80 -13.05 9.05 -0.01
CA VAL A 80 -12.48 9.52 1.27
C VAL A 80 -13.47 10.39 2.05
N ASN A 81 -14.17 11.30 1.38
CA ASN A 81 -15.16 12.17 2.01
C ASN A 81 -16.44 11.43 2.45
N GLU A 82 -16.78 10.33 1.81
CA GLU A 82 -17.92 9.47 2.18
C GLU A 82 -17.57 8.59 3.38
N VAL A 83 -16.36 8.00 3.36
CA VAL A 83 -15.87 7.14 4.43
C VAL A 83 -15.58 7.93 5.70
N PHE A 84 -15.08 9.16 5.59
CA PHE A 84 -14.67 10.02 6.69
C PHE A 84 -15.46 11.32 6.79
N PRO A 85 -16.79 11.30 7.08
CA PRO A 85 -17.48 12.51 7.49
C PRO A 85 -16.83 13.06 8.78
N ALA A 86 -17.02 14.36 9.05
CA ALA A 86 -16.32 15.07 10.12
C ALA A 86 -16.42 14.38 11.51
N GLU A 87 -17.56 13.77 11.83
CA GLU A 87 -17.74 13.03 13.06
C GLU A 87 -16.86 11.79 13.14
N ARG A 88 -16.81 11.03 12.04
CA ARG A 88 -15.98 9.83 11.92
C ARG A 88 -14.50 10.16 12.01
N LEU A 89 -14.09 11.22 11.33
CA LEU A 89 -12.72 11.68 11.38
C LEU A 89 -12.31 12.06 12.82
N ARG A 90 -13.18 12.80 13.54
CA ARG A 90 -12.93 13.13 14.95
C ARG A 90 -12.87 11.90 15.85
N SER A 91 -13.61 10.84 15.54
CA SER A 91 -13.59 9.61 16.34
C SER A 91 -12.28 8.82 16.26
N LEU A 92 -11.40 9.13 15.30
CA LEU A 92 -10.06 8.55 15.23
C LEU A 92 -9.14 9.10 16.32
N GLY A 93 -9.46 10.26 16.89
CA GLY A 93 -8.69 10.86 17.96
C GLY A 93 -7.37 11.47 17.50
N THR A 94 -6.55 11.82 18.48
CA THR A 94 -5.17 12.28 18.30
C THR A 94 -4.17 11.12 18.33
N GLY A 95 -2.93 11.35 17.96
CA GLY A 95 -1.87 10.35 18.04
C GLY A 95 -0.54 10.87 17.53
N THR A 96 0.46 10.01 17.56
CA THR A 96 1.80 10.30 17.04
C THR A 96 2.03 9.74 15.65
N ILE A 97 1.23 8.75 15.24
CA ILE A 97 1.37 8.10 13.94
C ILE A 97 -0.02 7.95 13.30
N ALA A 98 -0.12 8.26 12.00
CA ALA A 98 -1.25 7.80 11.20
C ALA A 98 -0.78 7.18 9.90
N VAL A 99 -1.49 6.12 9.48
CA VAL A 99 -1.32 5.45 8.20
C VAL A 99 -2.66 5.44 7.49
N GLY A 100 -2.65 5.86 6.22
CA GLY A 100 -3.85 5.91 5.38
C GLY A 100 -3.65 5.22 4.05
N HIS A 101 -4.76 4.74 3.48
CA HIS A 101 -4.78 4.06 2.19
C HIS A 101 -6.04 4.40 1.41
N VAL A 102 -5.91 4.61 0.11
CA VAL A 102 -7.01 4.60 -0.87
C VAL A 102 -6.75 3.50 -1.89
N ARG A 103 -7.78 2.71 -2.18
CA ARG A 103 -7.67 1.55 -3.06
C ARG A 103 -8.30 1.83 -4.41
N TYR A 104 -7.62 1.40 -5.47
CA TYR A 104 -8.18 1.23 -6.79
C TYR A 104 -8.52 -0.25 -7.00
N GLY A 105 -9.78 -0.56 -7.27
CA GLY A 105 -10.22 -1.92 -7.51
C GLY A 105 -10.39 -2.21 -8.98
N THR A 106 -9.84 -3.32 -9.45
CA THR A 106 -9.95 -3.73 -10.86
C THR A 106 -11.11 -4.67 -11.13
N THR A 107 -11.75 -5.24 -10.12
CA THR A 107 -12.90 -6.17 -10.31
C THR A 107 -13.72 -6.31 -9.04
N GLY A 108 -15.04 -6.22 -9.21
CA GLY A 108 -16.04 -6.35 -8.16
C GLY A 108 -16.03 -7.71 -7.48
N SER A 109 -15.56 -7.76 -6.29
CA SER A 109 -15.88 -8.79 -5.31
C SER A 109 -15.73 -8.19 -3.92
N ASP A 110 -16.55 -8.61 -2.98
CA ASP A 110 -16.63 -8.30 -1.54
C ASP A 110 -15.42 -7.64 -0.89
N ASN A 111 -15.23 -6.34 -1.13
CA ASN A 111 -13.95 -5.71 -0.91
C ASN A 111 -13.78 -5.11 0.47
N LYS A 112 -14.82 -5.14 1.33
CA LYS A 112 -14.73 -4.57 2.68
C LYS A 112 -13.63 -5.24 3.52
N ARG A 113 -13.39 -6.53 3.34
CA ARG A 113 -12.32 -7.26 4.04
C ARG A 113 -10.94 -6.86 3.57
N ASN A 114 -10.83 -6.44 2.31
CA ASN A 114 -9.58 -6.08 1.65
C ASN A 114 -9.22 -4.59 1.81
N VAL A 115 -10.06 -3.81 2.48
CA VAL A 115 -9.79 -2.40 2.73
C VAL A 115 -8.61 -2.26 3.70
N GLN A 116 -7.65 -1.43 3.32
CA GLN A 116 -6.47 -1.14 4.11
C GLN A 116 -6.63 0.20 4.86
N PRO A 117 -5.85 0.44 5.95
CA PRO A 117 -4.80 -0.39 6.53
C PRO A 117 -5.30 -1.71 7.12
N ILE A 118 -4.50 -2.78 6.96
CA ILE A 118 -4.75 -4.06 7.62
C ILE A 118 -4.27 -3.94 9.07
N LEU A 119 -5.13 -4.37 10.01
CA LEU A 119 -4.79 -4.39 11.43
C LEU A 119 -4.61 -5.83 11.87
N VAL A 120 -3.46 -6.13 12.41
CA VAL A 120 -3.14 -7.45 12.97
C VAL A 120 -2.70 -7.34 14.43
N ASN A 121 -3.13 -8.30 15.23
CA ASN A 121 -2.63 -8.48 16.58
C ASN A 121 -1.62 -9.63 16.56
N HIS A 122 -0.46 -9.41 17.14
CA HIS A 122 0.56 -10.43 17.27
C HIS A 122 1.19 -10.40 18.67
N TYR A 123 2.05 -11.37 18.99
CA TYR A 123 2.60 -11.53 20.33
C TYR A 123 3.25 -10.27 20.93
N LYS A 124 3.91 -9.45 20.10
CA LYS A 124 4.56 -8.21 20.57
C LYS A 124 3.69 -6.95 20.46
N GLY A 125 2.40 -7.09 20.23
CA GLY A 125 1.46 -5.96 20.17
C GLY A 125 0.59 -5.95 18.94
N ARG A 126 0.21 -4.75 18.50
CA ARG A 126 -0.65 -4.51 17.34
C ARG A 126 0.14 -3.83 16.23
N MET A 127 -0.21 -4.11 14.99
CA MET A 127 0.39 -3.50 13.81
C MET A 127 -0.72 -3.05 12.86
N ALA A 128 -0.53 -1.88 12.23
CA ALA A 128 -1.30 -1.41 11.09
C ALA A 128 -0.38 -1.37 9.88
N LEU A 129 -0.82 -1.95 8.76
CA LEU A 129 -0.05 -2.03 7.53
C LEU A 129 -0.88 -1.53 6.35
N ALA A 130 -0.30 -0.63 5.56
CA ALA A 130 -0.80 -0.23 4.26
C ALA A 130 0.28 -0.49 3.20
N HIS A 131 -0.13 -1.07 2.09
CA HIS A 131 0.77 -1.47 1.02
C HIS A 131 0.16 -1.09 -0.34
N ASN A 132 0.96 -0.47 -1.17
CA ASN A 132 0.64 -0.21 -2.57
C ASN A 132 1.61 -1.03 -3.43
N GLY A 133 1.10 -2.04 -4.11
CA GLY A 133 1.89 -2.95 -4.92
C GLY A 133 1.26 -4.34 -5.02
N ASN A 134 2.03 -5.26 -5.61
CA ASN A 134 1.59 -6.64 -5.82
C ASN A 134 2.79 -7.58 -5.66
N LEU A 135 2.67 -8.58 -4.80
CA LEU A 135 3.71 -9.60 -4.64
C LEU A 135 3.64 -10.60 -5.80
N THR A 136 4.74 -10.74 -6.52
CA THR A 136 4.84 -11.68 -7.65
C THR A 136 4.76 -13.15 -7.22
N ASN A 137 5.15 -13.45 -5.97
CA ASN A 137 5.16 -14.78 -5.36
C ASN A 137 4.00 -15.00 -4.37
N SER A 138 2.96 -14.17 -4.40
CA SER A 138 1.87 -14.18 -3.40
C SER A 138 1.22 -15.55 -3.22
N HIS A 139 0.97 -16.28 -4.31
CA HIS A 139 0.35 -17.60 -4.26
C HIS A 139 1.23 -18.63 -3.53
N ALA A 140 2.51 -18.70 -3.88
CA ALA A 140 3.45 -19.65 -3.26
C ALA A 140 3.65 -19.32 -1.77
N LEU A 141 3.82 -18.05 -1.42
CA LEU A 141 3.97 -17.60 -0.05
C LEU A 141 2.70 -17.88 0.79
N ARG A 142 1.51 -17.70 0.20
CA ARG A 142 0.25 -18.05 0.88
C ARG A 142 0.18 -19.52 1.20
N GLN A 143 0.45 -20.40 0.24
CA GLN A 143 0.44 -21.84 0.45
C GLN A 143 1.44 -22.28 1.53
N GLU A 144 2.63 -21.69 1.53
CA GLU A 144 3.62 -21.96 2.56
C GLU A 144 3.12 -21.58 3.95
N LEU A 145 2.63 -20.34 4.12
CA LEU A 145 2.11 -19.86 5.40
C LEU A 145 0.88 -20.66 5.88
N GLU A 146 -0.04 -21.01 4.97
CA GLU A 146 -1.20 -21.85 5.30
C GLU A 146 -0.76 -23.25 5.75
N SER A 147 0.26 -23.84 5.11
CA SER A 147 0.82 -25.13 5.52
C SER A 147 1.45 -25.10 6.91
N GLN A 148 1.89 -23.93 7.36
CA GLN A 148 2.40 -23.66 8.70
C GLN A 148 1.32 -23.28 9.71
N GLY A 149 0.03 -23.29 9.30
CA GLY A 149 -1.11 -23.02 10.15
C GLY A 149 -1.56 -21.57 10.20
N SER A 150 -1.09 -20.70 9.31
CA SER A 150 -1.58 -19.30 9.21
C SER A 150 -3.01 -19.27 8.69
N ILE A 151 -3.85 -18.45 9.31
CA ILE A 151 -5.25 -18.25 8.93
C ILE A 151 -5.43 -16.84 8.39
N PHE A 152 -5.81 -16.74 7.12
CA PHE A 152 -6.00 -15.46 6.45
C PHE A 152 -7.43 -14.95 6.54
N GLN A 153 -7.59 -13.65 6.73
CA GLN A 153 -8.87 -12.95 6.82
C GLN A 153 -9.23 -12.27 5.49
N THR A 154 -8.21 -12.00 4.67
CA THR A 154 -8.33 -11.28 3.40
C THR A 154 -7.77 -12.10 2.24
N THR A 155 -8.01 -11.64 1.03
CA THR A 155 -7.41 -12.22 -0.18
C THR A 155 -6.21 -11.40 -0.67
N THR A 156 -5.83 -10.32 0.04
CA THR A 156 -4.75 -9.43 -0.37
C THR A 156 -3.37 -10.00 -0.03
N ASP A 157 -2.40 -9.68 -0.84
CA ASP A 157 -0.99 -9.96 -0.59
C ASP A 157 -0.43 -9.13 0.59
N SER A 158 -1.04 -7.99 0.89
CA SER A 158 -0.66 -7.16 2.04
C SER A 158 -0.78 -7.92 3.36
N GLU A 159 -1.73 -8.86 3.49
CA GLU A 159 -1.83 -9.71 4.67
C GLU A 159 -0.66 -10.69 4.78
N LEU A 160 -0.14 -11.19 3.63
CA LEU A 160 1.07 -12.02 3.61
C LEU A 160 2.28 -11.26 4.15
N ILE A 161 2.44 -9.99 3.73
CA ILE A 161 3.49 -9.11 4.25
C ILE A 161 3.34 -8.93 5.76
N ALA A 162 2.12 -8.71 6.25
CA ALA A 162 1.88 -8.58 7.68
C ALA A 162 2.28 -9.84 8.47
N TYR A 163 1.97 -11.03 7.94
CA TYR A 163 2.40 -12.29 8.54
C TYR A 163 3.91 -12.45 8.55
N ALA A 164 4.58 -12.20 7.42
CA ALA A 164 6.04 -12.27 7.33
C ALA A 164 6.71 -11.33 8.35
N ILE A 165 6.26 -10.08 8.44
CA ILE A 165 6.76 -9.13 9.44
C ILE A 165 6.49 -9.63 10.86
N ALA A 166 5.29 -10.14 11.15
CA ALA A 166 4.94 -10.65 12.47
C ALA A 166 5.83 -11.84 12.90
N GLN A 167 6.16 -12.75 11.97
CA GLN A 167 7.10 -13.85 12.23
C GLN A 167 8.51 -13.33 12.54
N GLU A 168 9.03 -12.40 11.75
CA GLU A 168 10.35 -11.84 12.00
C GLU A 168 10.39 -10.99 13.28
N ARG A 169 9.28 -10.35 13.67
CA ARG A 169 9.19 -9.65 14.96
C ARG A 169 9.41 -10.56 16.16
N LEU A 170 9.17 -11.86 16.07
CA LEU A 170 9.47 -12.79 17.15
C LEU A 170 10.98 -12.93 17.38
N ARG A 171 11.80 -12.77 16.34
CA ARG A 171 13.26 -12.97 16.34
C ARG A 171 14.01 -11.66 16.46
N CYS A 172 13.51 -10.58 15.83
CA CYS A 172 14.16 -9.27 15.77
C CYS A 172 13.87 -8.42 17.00
N ARG A 173 14.80 -7.53 17.34
CA ARG A 173 14.66 -6.59 18.48
C ARG A 173 13.83 -5.37 18.11
N SER A 174 13.96 -4.85 16.90
CA SER A 174 13.24 -3.66 16.42
C SER A 174 12.24 -4.00 15.31
N VAL A 175 11.35 -3.06 15.00
CA VAL A 175 10.38 -3.15 13.90
C VAL A 175 11.12 -3.05 12.56
N GLU A 176 12.07 -2.13 12.47
CA GLU A 176 12.86 -1.87 11.27
C GLU A 176 13.64 -3.11 10.84
N GLU A 177 14.27 -3.77 11.82
CA GLU A 177 15.01 -5.02 11.58
C GLU A 177 14.06 -6.11 11.06
N ALA A 178 12.89 -6.27 11.67
CA ALA A 178 11.90 -7.25 11.25
C ALA A 178 11.38 -6.99 9.83
N VAL A 179 11.10 -5.72 9.48
CA VAL A 179 10.70 -5.33 8.12
C VAL A 179 11.81 -5.64 7.13
N CYS A 180 13.07 -5.28 7.45
CA CYS A 180 14.21 -5.58 6.58
C CYS A 180 14.42 -7.08 6.36
N GLN A 181 14.16 -7.93 7.35
CA GLN A 181 14.28 -9.38 7.21
C GLN A 181 13.10 -9.97 6.40
N ALA A 182 11.89 -9.49 6.64
CA ALA A 182 10.70 -9.97 5.95
C ALA A 182 10.67 -9.64 4.44
N LEU A 183 11.47 -8.64 4.00
CA LEU A 183 11.56 -8.20 2.60
C LEU A 183 12.75 -8.83 1.84
N ARG A 184 13.48 -9.76 2.41
CA ARG A 184 14.59 -10.49 1.77
C ARG A 184 14.13 -11.79 1.16
#